data_187336a38f7b30f550137779409d3e28
#
_entry.id   187336a38f7b30f550137779409d3e28
#
_cell.length_a   1.000
_cell.length_b   1.000
_cell.length_c   1.000
_cell.angle_alpha   90.00
_cell.angle_beta   90.00
_cell.angle_gamma   90.00
#
_symmetry.space_group_name_H-M   'P 1'
#
loop_
_entity.id
_entity.type
_entity.pdbx_description
1 polymer ?
#
loop_
_entity_poly.entity_id
_entity_poly.type
_entity_poly.pdbx_seq_one_letter_code
_entity_poly.pdbx_strand_id
1 'polypeptide(L)'
;MKRDKEIELDFEIDKLTNSIENTISGEVFDTLITQLSDNKKIKKSNWTFNWQTEIKDKTKAVYSLTTLNNKEIIQGLICITDKGDHIFMDLIESSKFNKGKNKLYNGVAGNLIAFACKKSFEKGYLGIVSFIAKTQLIDHYKKTLGAKIFDYNRMYIDTKEALILTEK
;
A
#
# COMPACT_ATOMS: atom_id res chain seq x y z
N MET A 1 18.93 5.89 22.68
CA MET A 1 18.28 6.23 21.40
C MET A 1 17.05 5.36 21.19
N LYS A 2 15.88 5.96 21.17
CA LYS A 2 14.66 5.20 20.87
C LYS A 2 14.67 4.82 19.38
N ARG A 3 14.67 3.52 19.10
CA ARG A 3 14.34 3.07 17.75
C ARG A 3 12.87 3.36 17.53
N ASP A 4 12.56 4.02 16.42
CA ASP A 4 11.18 4.13 15.98
C ASP A 4 10.61 2.72 15.84
N LYS A 5 9.49 2.48 16.50
CA LYS A 5 8.84 1.17 16.45
C LYS A 5 8.31 0.97 15.03
N GLU A 6 8.88 0.01 14.31
CA GLU A 6 8.42 -0.35 12.98
C GLU A 6 7.01 -0.95 13.05
N ILE A 7 6.15 -0.51 12.14
CA ILE A 7 4.76 -0.95 12.09
C ILE A 7 4.67 -2.26 11.32
N GLU A 8 4.05 -3.26 11.91
CA GLU A 8 3.71 -4.50 11.22
C GLU A 8 2.49 -4.28 10.34
N LEU A 9 2.58 -4.67 9.07
CA LEU A 9 1.48 -4.53 8.13
C LEU A 9 0.48 -5.68 8.30
N ASP A 10 -0.81 -5.34 8.36
CA ASP A 10 -1.90 -6.29 8.61
C ASP A 10 -3.04 -6.19 7.58
N PHE A 11 -2.80 -5.53 6.47
CA PHE A 11 -3.78 -5.44 5.38
C PHE A 11 -4.00 -6.80 4.72
N GLU A 12 -5.21 -7.04 4.20
CA GLU A 12 -5.53 -8.24 3.43
C GLU A 12 -5.59 -7.91 1.93
N ILE A 13 -5.12 -8.85 1.12
CA ILE A 13 -5.18 -8.72 -0.34
C ILE A 13 -6.43 -9.42 -0.83
N ASP A 14 -7.37 -8.66 -1.33
CA ASP A 14 -8.64 -9.15 -1.86
C ASP A 14 -8.69 -9.22 -3.38
N LYS A 15 -7.94 -8.35 -4.06
CA LYS A 15 -7.89 -8.29 -5.52
C LYS A 15 -6.58 -7.65 -5.97
N LEU A 16 -5.96 -8.21 -7.01
CA LEU A 16 -4.70 -7.70 -7.59
C LEU A 16 -4.94 -7.30 -9.05
N THR A 17 -5.42 -6.07 -9.25
CA THR A 17 -5.62 -5.48 -10.59
C THR A 17 -5.24 -4.00 -10.55
N ASN A 18 -5.20 -3.36 -11.74
CA ASN A 18 -4.91 -1.92 -11.86
C ASN A 18 -6.10 -1.02 -11.54
N SER A 19 -7.17 -1.59 -11.05
CA SER A 19 -8.42 -0.90 -10.77
C SER A 19 -8.98 -1.34 -9.44
N ILE A 20 -9.97 -0.62 -8.95
CA ILE A 20 -10.77 -1.06 -7.81
C ILE A 20 -12.18 -1.38 -8.29
N GLU A 21 -12.83 -2.29 -7.60
CA GLU A 21 -14.13 -2.81 -7.99
C GLU A 21 -15.15 -2.58 -6.88
N ASN A 22 -16.28 -1.97 -7.24
CA ASN A 22 -17.38 -1.79 -6.29
C ASN A 22 -17.94 -3.17 -5.93
N THR A 23 -18.05 -3.46 -4.63
CA THR A 23 -18.46 -4.78 -4.14
C THR A 23 -19.94 -5.10 -4.41
N ILE A 24 -20.77 -4.10 -4.62
CA ILE A 24 -22.22 -4.26 -4.86
C ILE A 24 -22.52 -4.33 -6.35
N SER A 25 -22.06 -3.32 -7.11
CA SER A 25 -22.37 -3.20 -8.53
C SER A 25 -21.46 -4.01 -9.45
N GLY A 26 -20.26 -4.37 -8.97
CA GLY A 26 -19.23 -4.97 -9.81
C GLY A 26 -18.56 -3.99 -10.76
N GLU A 27 -18.94 -2.71 -10.70
CA GLU A 27 -18.35 -1.68 -11.58
C GLU A 27 -16.90 -1.45 -11.22
N VAL A 28 -16.06 -1.35 -12.24
CA VAL A 28 -14.60 -1.21 -12.13
C VAL A 28 -14.21 0.23 -12.39
N PHE A 29 -13.34 0.77 -11.55
CA PHE A 29 -12.86 2.16 -11.65
C PHE A 29 -11.35 2.20 -11.75
N ASP A 30 -10.85 2.95 -12.72
CA ASP A 30 -9.42 3.24 -12.79
C ASP A 30 -8.99 4.12 -11.63
N THR A 31 -7.77 3.91 -11.17
CA THR A 31 -7.22 4.59 -10.00
C THR A 31 -6.18 5.63 -10.36
N LEU A 32 -6.05 6.62 -9.48
CA LEU A 32 -5.03 7.65 -9.55
C LEU A 32 -4.30 7.69 -8.21
N ILE A 33 -2.97 7.66 -8.25
CA ILE A 33 -2.14 7.74 -7.05
C ILE A 33 -1.37 9.05 -7.07
N THR A 34 -1.56 9.85 -6.02
CA THR A 34 -1.02 11.22 -5.93
C THR A 34 -0.21 11.37 -4.65
N GLN A 35 0.98 11.97 -4.76
CA GLN A 35 1.80 12.27 -3.58
C GLN A 35 1.16 13.39 -2.77
N LEU A 36 1.11 13.21 -1.45
CA LEU A 36 0.61 14.22 -0.51
C LEU A 36 1.78 14.96 0.13
N SER A 37 1.74 16.28 0.08
CA SER A 37 2.72 17.16 0.75
C SER A 37 2.18 17.76 2.04
N ASP A 38 0.87 17.67 2.27
CA ASP A 38 0.20 18.15 3.50
C ASP A 38 -1.00 17.23 3.82
N ASN A 39 -1.61 17.48 4.98
CA ASN A 39 -2.71 16.66 5.50
C ASN A 39 -4.11 17.24 5.27
N LYS A 40 -4.25 18.25 4.41
CA LYS A 40 -5.52 18.97 4.23
C LYS A 40 -6.66 18.08 3.77
N LYS A 41 -6.38 17.07 2.97
CA LYS A 41 -7.39 16.13 2.44
C LYS A 41 -7.63 14.93 3.33
N ILE A 42 -6.90 14.79 4.45
CA ILE A 42 -7.01 13.64 5.34
C ILE A 42 -7.88 13.99 6.53
N LYS A 43 -9.05 13.34 6.63
CA LYS A 43 -9.91 13.44 7.79
C LYS A 43 -9.49 12.38 8.82
N LYS A 44 -9.04 12.81 10.00
CA LYS A 44 -8.56 11.90 11.07
C LYS A 44 -9.56 10.80 11.41
N SER A 45 -10.86 11.09 11.35
CA SER A 45 -11.92 10.14 11.69
C SER A 45 -11.99 8.94 10.75
N ASN A 46 -11.43 9.04 9.54
CA ASN A 46 -11.44 7.97 8.53
C ASN A 46 -10.24 7.03 8.63
N TRP A 47 -9.29 7.32 9.50
CA TRP A 47 -8.01 6.61 9.53
C TRP A 47 -7.66 6.17 10.96
N THR A 48 -7.13 4.94 11.07
CA THR A 48 -6.66 4.37 12.35
C THR A 48 -5.28 4.91 12.72
N PHE A 49 -4.40 5.04 11.72
CA PHE A 49 -3.02 5.48 11.93
C PHE A 49 -2.90 7.00 11.83
N ASN A 50 -1.84 7.54 12.44
CA ASN A 50 -1.55 8.97 12.41
C ASN A 50 -0.79 9.33 11.12
N TRP A 51 -1.51 9.53 10.05
CA TRP A 51 -0.94 9.88 8.74
C TRP A 51 -0.28 11.25 8.71
N GLN A 52 -0.67 12.15 9.61
CA GLN A 52 -0.05 13.48 9.70
C GLN A 52 1.43 13.37 10.07
N THR A 53 1.76 12.48 11.01
CA THR A 53 3.14 12.21 11.40
C THR A 53 3.95 11.70 10.22
N GLU A 54 3.37 10.78 9.43
CA GLU A 54 4.04 10.21 8.27
C GLU A 54 4.29 11.27 7.18
N ILE A 55 3.32 12.14 6.92
CA ILE A 55 3.46 13.21 5.92
C ILE A 55 4.54 14.22 6.30
N LYS A 56 4.68 14.52 7.59
CA LYS A 56 5.66 15.49 8.09
C LYS A 56 7.10 14.95 8.04
N ASP A 57 7.27 13.65 7.99
CA ASP A 57 8.59 13.02 7.97
C ASP A 57 9.21 13.17 6.56
N LYS A 58 10.25 13.99 6.46
CA LYS A 58 10.91 14.29 5.19
C LYS A 58 11.69 13.12 4.60
N THR A 59 11.94 12.06 5.38
CA THR A 59 12.62 10.86 4.92
C THR A 59 11.68 9.86 4.25
N LYS A 60 10.38 10.14 4.27
CA LYS A 60 9.32 9.27 3.75
C LYS A 60 8.48 10.01 2.73
N ALA A 61 7.70 9.25 1.96
CA ALA A 61 6.73 9.80 1.03
C ALA A 61 5.37 9.14 1.23
N VAL A 62 4.32 9.95 1.28
CA VAL A 62 2.93 9.48 1.43
C VAL A 62 2.17 9.73 0.13
N TYR A 63 1.42 8.73 -0.29
CA TYR A 63 0.60 8.78 -1.50
C TYR A 63 -0.83 8.38 -1.17
N SER A 64 -1.78 9.06 -1.84
CA SER A 64 -3.20 8.72 -1.76
C SER A 64 -3.67 8.05 -3.03
N LEU A 65 -4.56 7.07 -2.88
CA LEU A 65 -5.25 6.42 -3.98
C LEU A 65 -6.69 6.93 -4.05
N THR A 66 -7.07 7.42 -5.21
CA THR A 66 -8.43 7.85 -5.53
C THR A 66 -8.87 7.18 -6.83
N THR A 67 -10.15 7.30 -7.18
CA THR A 67 -10.58 6.95 -8.54
C THR A 67 -10.41 8.15 -9.46
N LEU A 68 -10.24 7.91 -10.76
CA LEU A 68 -10.12 9.00 -11.75
C LEU A 68 -11.37 9.86 -11.81
N ASN A 69 -12.56 9.26 -11.61
CA ASN A 69 -13.82 9.98 -11.65
C ASN A 69 -14.18 10.71 -10.36
N ASN A 70 -13.47 10.46 -9.26
CA ASN A 70 -13.71 11.17 -7.99
C ASN A 70 -12.40 11.32 -7.19
N LYS A 71 -11.67 12.37 -7.50
CA LYS A 71 -10.36 12.65 -6.89
C LYS A 71 -10.45 13.22 -5.47
N GLU A 72 -11.65 13.53 -5.00
CA GLU A 72 -11.87 14.11 -3.67
C GLU A 72 -11.99 13.05 -2.57
N ILE A 73 -12.28 11.81 -2.94
CA ILE A 73 -12.44 10.71 -1.97
C ILE A 73 -11.20 9.83 -1.97
N ILE A 74 -10.49 9.81 -0.84
CA ILE A 74 -9.31 8.97 -0.66
C ILE A 74 -9.76 7.55 -0.30
N GLN A 75 -9.41 6.59 -1.15
CA GLN A 75 -9.73 5.16 -0.95
C GLN A 75 -8.69 4.45 -0.09
N GLY A 76 -7.45 4.89 -0.14
CA GLY A 76 -6.35 4.30 0.62
C GLY A 76 -5.12 5.20 0.63
N LEU A 77 -4.20 4.92 1.56
CA LEU A 77 -2.95 5.65 1.75
C LEU A 77 -1.79 4.68 1.88
N ILE A 78 -0.64 5.07 1.36
CA ILE A 78 0.61 4.32 1.53
C ILE A 78 1.74 5.28 1.88
N CYS A 79 2.59 4.86 2.82
CA CYS A 79 3.83 5.54 3.16
C CYS A 79 5.00 4.64 2.77
N ILE A 80 5.94 5.18 2.02
CA ILE A 80 7.12 4.44 1.57
C ILE A 80 8.40 5.20 1.91
N THR A 81 9.48 4.43 2.07
CA THR A 81 10.84 4.95 2.26
C THR A 81 11.75 4.38 1.18
N ASP A 82 12.52 5.25 0.54
CA ASP A 82 13.57 4.86 -0.40
C ASP A 82 14.80 4.45 0.40
N LYS A 83 15.16 3.16 0.33
CA LYS A 83 16.33 2.60 1.06
C LYS A 83 17.62 2.62 0.25
N GLY A 84 17.60 3.17 -0.96
CA GLY A 84 18.79 3.26 -1.83
C GLY A 84 19.01 2.04 -2.73
N ASP A 85 18.42 0.93 -2.41
CA ASP A 85 18.48 -0.32 -3.20
C ASP A 85 17.13 -1.03 -3.32
N HIS A 86 16.12 -0.57 -2.59
CA HIS A 86 14.74 -1.06 -2.65
C HIS A 86 13.79 -0.05 -2.02
N ILE A 87 12.51 -0.26 -2.16
CA ILE A 87 11.47 0.53 -1.50
C ILE A 87 10.97 -0.24 -0.28
N PHE A 88 10.89 0.44 0.86
CA PHE A 88 10.29 -0.12 2.07
C PHE A 88 8.88 0.46 2.24
N MET A 89 7.88 -0.40 2.42
CA MET A 89 6.51 0.00 2.73
C MET A 89 6.39 0.18 4.25
N ASP A 90 6.39 1.42 4.70
CA ASP A 90 6.30 1.76 6.12
C ASP A 90 4.90 1.49 6.66
N LEU A 91 3.88 1.89 5.91
CA LEU A 91 2.50 1.87 6.35
C LEU A 91 1.57 1.84 5.14
N ILE A 92 0.49 1.09 5.24
CA ILE A 92 -0.57 1.04 4.26
C ILE A 92 -1.90 0.95 4.99
N GLU A 93 -2.89 1.71 4.54
CA GLU A 93 -4.21 1.69 5.15
C GLU A 93 -5.28 1.97 4.10
N SER A 94 -6.31 1.13 4.07
CA SER A 94 -7.55 1.41 3.34
C SER A 94 -8.46 2.28 4.21
N SER A 95 -9.24 3.15 3.59
CA SER A 95 -10.23 3.94 4.31
C SER A 95 -11.22 3.04 5.06
N LYS A 96 -11.90 3.57 6.08
CA LYS A 96 -12.83 2.78 6.89
C LYS A 96 -13.92 2.11 6.07
N PHE A 97 -14.42 2.79 5.02
CA PHE A 97 -15.48 2.22 4.16
C PHE A 97 -14.96 1.13 3.23
N ASN A 98 -13.65 0.87 3.19
CA ASN A 98 -13.02 -0.22 2.43
C ASN A 98 -12.47 -1.33 3.33
N LYS A 99 -12.95 -1.42 4.57
CA LYS A 99 -12.55 -2.44 5.53
C LYS A 99 -13.75 -3.31 5.94
N GLY A 100 -13.45 -4.56 6.31
CA GLY A 100 -14.43 -5.47 6.88
C GLY A 100 -15.41 -6.08 5.88
N LYS A 101 -16.52 -6.59 6.40
CA LYS A 101 -17.51 -7.33 5.60
C LYS A 101 -18.28 -6.44 4.61
N ASN A 102 -18.46 -5.16 4.94
CA ASN A 102 -19.26 -4.22 4.15
C ASN A 102 -18.40 -3.23 3.38
N LYS A 103 -17.19 -3.60 3.01
CA LYS A 103 -16.33 -2.71 2.24
C LYS A 103 -16.94 -2.35 0.89
N LEU A 104 -16.73 -1.11 0.46
CA LEU A 104 -17.29 -0.60 -0.79
C LEU A 104 -16.49 -1.03 -2.01
N TYR A 105 -15.16 -1.13 -1.88
CA TYR A 105 -14.28 -1.47 -3.00
C TYR A 105 -13.29 -2.57 -2.65
N ASN A 106 -13.07 -3.47 -3.60
CA ASN A 106 -11.97 -4.44 -3.61
C ASN A 106 -10.80 -3.88 -4.39
N GLY A 107 -9.58 -4.24 -4.00
CA GLY A 107 -8.36 -3.96 -4.77
C GLY A 107 -7.56 -2.76 -4.30
N VAL A 108 -7.97 -2.07 -3.24
CA VAL A 108 -7.28 -0.87 -2.75
C VAL A 108 -5.84 -1.19 -2.33
N ALA A 109 -5.64 -2.15 -1.45
CA ALA A 109 -4.31 -2.54 -0.98
C ALA A 109 -3.44 -3.07 -2.13
N GLY A 110 -3.99 -3.91 -3.00
CA GLY A 110 -3.27 -4.46 -4.15
C GLY A 110 -2.75 -3.38 -5.09
N ASN A 111 -3.57 -2.34 -5.35
CA ASN A 111 -3.15 -1.20 -6.16
C ASN A 111 -2.01 -0.41 -5.53
N LEU A 112 -2.06 -0.21 -4.21
CA LEU A 112 -1.01 0.51 -3.49
C LEU A 112 0.31 -0.26 -3.50
N ILE A 113 0.26 -1.57 -3.34
CA ILE A 113 1.47 -2.42 -3.39
C ILE A 113 2.07 -2.43 -4.80
N ALA A 114 1.24 -2.57 -5.83
CA ALA A 114 1.71 -2.48 -7.21
C ALA A 114 2.38 -1.13 -7.48
N PHE A 115 1.85 -0.06 -6.93
CA PHE A 115 2.46 1.26 -7.01
C PHE A 115 3.86 1.29 -6.37
N ALA A 116 4.03 0.70 -5.19
CA ALA A 116 5.34 0.61 -4.54
C ALA A 116 6.35 -0.14 -5.42
N CYS A 117 5.93 -1.23 -6.06
CA CYS A 117 6.76 -1.97 -7.01
C CYS A 117 7.13 -1.12 -8.23
N LYS A 118 6.19 -0.35 -8.78
CA LYS A 118 6.45 0.57 -9.90
C LYS A 118 7.47 1.64 -9.50
N LYS A 119 7.35 2.19 -8.30
CA LYS A 119 8.33 3.16 -7.78
C LYS A 119 9.71 2.55 -7.67
N SER A 120 9.81 1.30 -7.22
CA SER A 120 11.08 0.58 -7.15
C SER A 120 11.69 0.43 -8.55
N PHE A 121 10.91 0.03 -9.56
CA PHE A 121 11.39 -0.03 -10.95
C PHE A 121 11.85 1.34 -11.46
N GLU A 122 11.09 2.39 -11.22
CA GLU A 122 11.44 3.75 -11.65
C GLU A 122 12.76 4.24 -11.06
N LYS A 123 13.06 3.83 -9.83
CA LYS A 123 14.30 4.19 -9.14
C LYS A 123 15.50 3.31 -9.54
N GLY A 124 15.28 2.29 -10.34
CA GLY A 124 16.33 1.34 -10.72
C GLY A 124 16.57 0.24 -9.70
N TYR A 125 15.60 -0.03 -8.83
CA TYR A 125 15.73 -1.04 -7.76
C TYR A 125 15.09 -2.38 -8.12
N LEU A 126 14.87 -2.62 -9.41
CA LEU A 126 14.39 -3.91 -9.95
C LEU A 126 13.03 -4.37 -9.39
N GLY A 127 12.21 -3.43 -8.96
CA GLY A 127 10.90 -3.74 -8.41
C GLY A 127 10.88 -4.28 -6.99
N ILE A 128 12.04 -4.39 -6.35
CA ILE A 128 12.15 -4.98 -5.00
C ILE A 128 11.51 -4.05 -3.97
N VAL A 129 10.61 -4.62 -3.18
CA VAL A 129 9.88 -3.93 -2.12
C VAL A 129 9.92 -4.79 -0.87
N SER A 130 10.18 -4.19 0.28
CA SER A 130 10.18 -4.90 1.57
C SER A 130 9.16 -4.31 2.52
N PHE A 131 8.77 -5.11 3.50
CA PHE A 131 7.83 -4.71 4.55
C PHE A 131 7.91 -5.65 5.74
N ILE A 132 7.32 -5.24 6.85
CA ILE A 132 7.22 -6.07 8.04
C ILE A 132 5.79 -6.56 8.15
N ALA A 133 5.60 -7.89 8.14
CA ALA A 133 4.29 -8.51 8.16
C ALA A 133 3.87 -8.86 9.57
N LYS A 134 2.58 -8.67 9.87
CA LYS A 134 1.98 -9.28 11.05
C LYS A 134 2.10 -10.80 10.90
N THR A 135 2.55 -11.47 11.94
CA THR A 135 2.91 -12.91 11.89
C THR A 135 1.78 -13.77 11.32
N GLN A 136 0.54 -13.48 11.71
CA GLN A 136 -0.64 -14.22 11.26
C GLN A 136 -0.91 -14.09 9.76
N LEU A 137 -0.33 -13.08 9.09
CA LEU A 137 -0.57 -12.80 7.67
C LEU A 137 0.60 -13.19 6.76
N ILE A 138 1.67 -13.76 7.32
CA ILE A 138 2.84 -14.16 6.51
C ILE A 138 2.43 -15.13 5.39
N ASP A 139 1.68 -16.17 5.70
CA ASP A 139 1.23 -17.15 4.70
C ASP A 139 0.31 -16.51 3.66
N HIS A 140 -0.54 -15.59 4.09
CA HIS A 140 -1.40 -14.82 3.19
C HIS A 140 -0.58 -14.03 2.16
N TYR A 141 0.47 -13.35 2.61
CA TYR A 141 1.32 -12.56 1.70
C TYR A 141 2.18 -13.43 0.79
N LYS A 142 2.62 -14.59 1.26
CA LYS A 142 3.30 -15.57 0.40
C LYS A 142 2.38 -16.03 -0.73
N LYS A 143 1.13 -16.31 -0.41
CA LYS A 143 0.15 -16.84 -1.36
C LYS A 143 -0.34 -15.76 -2.34
N THR A 144 -0.64 -14.55 -1.84
CA THR A 144 -1.26 -13.51 -2.66
C THR A 144 -0.24 -12.67 -3.44
N LEU A 145 0.88 -12.34 -2.82
CA LEU A 145 1.90 -11.46 -3.41
C LEU A 145 3.12 -12.22 -3.95
N GLY A 146 3.27 -13.49 -3.60
CA GLY A 146 4.51 -14.21 -3.85
C GLY A 146 5.67 -13.68 -3.01
N ALA A 147 5.37 -13.01 -1.89
CA ALA A 147 6.38 -12.45 -1.01
C ALA A 147 7.16 -13.54 -0.29
N LYS A 148 8.42 -13.27 0.01
CA LYS A 148 9.34 -14.20 0.68
C LYS A 148 9.81 -13.63 2.00
N ILE A 149 10.12 -14.49 2.96
CA ILE A 149 10.73 -14.09 4.24
C ILE A 149 12.23 -13.99 4.06
N PHE A 150 12.85 -12.94 4.62
CA PHE A 150 14.31 -12.86 4.70
C PHE A 150 14.82 -12.76 6.14
N ASP A 151 13.99 -12.36 7.10
CA ASP A 151 14.36 -12.34 8.52
C ASP A 151 13.11 -12.24 9.39
N TYR A 152 12.76 -13.31 10.10
CA TYR A 152 11.61 -13.43 11.00
C TYR A 152 10.28 -13.06 10.30
N ASN A 153 9.76 -11.85 10.50
CA ASN A 153 8.54 -11.34 9.87
C ASN A 153 8.80 -10.25 8.83
N ARG A 154 10.06 -10.06 8.45
CA ARG A 154 10.44 -9.16 7.36
C ARG A 154 10.30 -9.92 6.05
N MET A 155 9.53 -9.34 5.14
CA MET A 155 9.23 -9.94 3.85
C MET A 155 9.65 -9.01 2.72
N TYR A 156 9.83 -9.59 1.54
CA TYR A 156 10.12 -8.82 0.33
C TYR A 156 9.42 -9.40 -0.89
N ILE A 157 9.14 -8.52 -1.84
CA ILE A 157 8.64 -8.88 -3.16
C ILE A 157 9.84 -8.76 -4.11
N ASP A 158 10.16 -9.87 -4.78
CA ASP A 158 11.28 -9.92 -5.72
C ASP A 158 10.85 -9.44 -7.11
N THR A 159 11.81 -9.25 -8.00
CA THR A 159 11.60 -8.70 -9.36
C THR A 159 10.53 -9.47 -10.13
N LYS A 160 10.57 -10.79 -10.10
CA LYS A 160 9.61 -11.64 -10.83
C LYS A 160 8.17 -11.37 -10.38
N GLU A 161 7.94 -11.38 -9.08
CA GLU A 161 6.61 -11.13 -8.50
C GLU A 161 6.20 -9.67 -8.70
N ALA A 162 7.13 -8.73 -8.60
CA ALA A 162 6.88 -7.32 -8.86
C ALA A 162 6.43 -7.07 -10.29
N LEU A 163 7.03 -7.75 -11.28
CA LEU A 163 6.60 -7.67 -12.68
C LEU A 163 5.15 -8.14 -12.84
N ILE A 164 4.79 -9.25 -12.21
CA ILE A 164 3.43 -9.78 -12.26
C ILE A 164 2.43 -8.78 -11.66
N LEU A 165 2.76 -8.21 -10.51
CA LEU A 165 1.90 -7.24 -9.81
C LEU A 165 1.69 -5.95 -10.62
N THR A 166 2.73 -5.49 -11.32
CA THR A 166 2.67 -4.23 -12.08
C THR A 166 2.02 -4.37 -13.46
N GLU A 167 1.86 -5.59 -13.96
CA GLU A 167 1.21 -5.86 -15.25
C GLU A 167 -0.31 -6.01 -15.15
N LYS A 168 -0.83 -6.21 -13.96
CA LYS A 168 -2.27 -6.48 -13.75
C LYS A 168 -3.13 -5.23 -13.78
#